data_2f0fad88d506000964b20cfbf858f41e
#
_entry.id   2f0fad88d506000964b20cfbf858f41e
#
_cell.length_a   1.000
_cell.length_b   1.000
_cell.length_c   1.000
_cell.angle_alpha   90.00
_cell.angle_beta   90.00
_cell.angle_gamma   90.00
#
_symmetry.space_group_name_H-M   'P 1'
#
loop_
_entity.id
_entity.type
_entity.pdbx_description
1 polymer ?
#
loop_
_entity_poly.entity_id
_entity_poly.type
_entity_poly.pdbx_seq_one_letter_code
_entity_poly.pdbx_strand_id
1 'polypeptide(L)'
;MNGKFKKSLIAQKSYDFALQVIRILKLLDKDSANLILIRQLIRSVTSIGANIEEALGSNSKKEFIHSMNIAKKEARESLYWLRLLRDLNFSNKEKFEELLPEAEEIVKILTKIVKTSGNNQGLRTNNL
;
A
#
# COMPACT_ATOMS: atom_id res chain seq x y z
N MET A 1 10.47 -14.02 15.28
CA MET A 1 9.67 -13.10 16.13
C MET A 1 9.63 -11.69 15.59
N ASN A 2 10.79 -11.07 15.43
CA ASN A 2 10.83 -9.67 14.97
C ASN A 2 10.24 -9.48 13.57
N GLY A 3 10.51 -10.39 12.63
CA GLY A 3 9.97 -10.29 11.28
C GLY A 3 8.47 -10.41 11.25
N LYS A 4 7.89 -11.32 12.01
CA LYS A 4 6.45 -11.52 12.10
C LYS A 4 5.77 -10.30 12.74
N PHE A 5 6.39 -9.73 13.78
CA PHE A 5 5.90 -8.53 14.45
C PHE A 5 5.86 -7.35 13.49
N LYS A 6 6.96 -7.12 12.74
CA LYS A 6 7.03 -6.04 11.75
C LYS A 6 6.01 -6.22 10.64
N LYS A 7 5.80 -7.46 10.18
CA LYS A 7 4.80 -7.77 9.14
C LYS A 7 3.39 -7.49 9.64
N SER A 8 3.09 -7.81 10.90
CA SER A 8 1.80 -7.49 11.50
C SER A 8 1.58 -6.00 11.64
N LEU A 9 2.64 -5.23 11.93
CA LEU A 9 2.56 -3.77 11.98
C LEU A 9 2.22 -3.18 10.62
N ILE A 10 2.83 -3.68 9.54
CA ILE A 10 2.50 -3.17 8.20
C ILE A 10 1.08 -3.53 7.79
N ALA A 11 0.57 -4.68 8.21
CA ALA A 11 -0.82 -5.06 7.97
C ALA A 11 -1.77 -4.07 8.65
N GLN A 12 -1.53 -3.76 9.93
CA GLN A 12 -2.35 -2.80 10.67
C GLN A 12 -2.24 -1.41 10.08
N LYS A 13 -1.03 -0.97 9.75
CA LYS A 13 -0.79 0.33 9.16
C LYS A 13 -1.53 0.49 7.83
N SER A 14 -1.50 -0.53 6.99
CA SER A 14 -2.18 -0.51 5.70
C SER A 14 -3.69 -0.52 5.85
N TYR A 15 -4.22 -1.23 6.84
CA TYR A 15 -5.64 -1.23 7.15
C TYR A 15 -6.10 0.17 7.58
N ASP A 16 -5.40 0.75 8.55
CA ASP A 16 -5.72 2.09 9.07
C ASP A 16 -5.63 3.15 7.97
N PHE A 17 -4.63 3.04 7.11
CA PHE A 17 -4.45 3.95 5.99
C PHE A 17 -5.62 3.87 5.01
N ALA A 18 -6.06 2.66 4.67
CA ALA A 18 -7.22 2.46 3.79
C ALA A 18 -8.48 3.12 4.38
N LEU A 19 -8.71 2.97 5.70
CA LEU A 19 -9.84 3.61 6.36
C LEU A 19 -9.76 5.14 6.26
N GLN A 20 -8.60 5.72 6.52
CA GLN A 20 -8.40 7.17 6.44
C GLN A 20 -8.65 7.68 5.04
N VAL A 21 -8.11 7.00 4.03
CA VAL A 21 -8.28 7.39 2.62
C VAL A 21 -9.76 7.35 2.25
N ILE A 22 -10.45 6.27 2.54
CA ILE A 22 -11.85 6.11 2.17
C ILE A 22 -12.71 7.18 2.83
N ARG A 23 -12.44 7.50 4.10
CA ARG A 23 -13.17 8.56 4.82
C ARG A 23 -13.03 9.92 4.13
N ILE A 24 -11.84 10.24 3.65
CA ILE A 24 -11.61 11.50 2.94
C ILE A 24 -12.30 11.48 1.57
N LEU A 25 -12.25 10.35 0.87
CA LEU A 25 -12.90 10.23 -0.44
C LEU A 25 -14.41 10.46 -0.36
N LYS A 26 -15.03 10.13 0.77
CA LYS A 26 -16.47 10.38 0.97
C LYS A 26 -16.82 11.85 1.00
N LEU A 27 -15.85 12.73 1.25
CA LEU A 27 -16.06 14.17 1.31
C LEU A 27 -16.02 14.85 -0.06
N LEU A 28 -15.51 14.15 -1.08
CA LEU A 28 -15.32 14.74 -2.40
C LEU A 28 -16.61 14.79 -3.20
N ASP A 29 -16.70 15.80 -4.08
CA ASP A 29 -17.76 15.86 -5.08
C ASP A 29 -17.64 14.67 -6.02
N LYS A 30 -18.78 14.12 -6.39
CA LYS A 30 -18.83 12.92 -7.24
C LYS A 30 -19.02 13.29 -8.72
N ASP A 31 -18.26 14.28 -9.20
CA ASP A 31 -18.24 14.57 -10.63
C ASP A 31 -17.55 13.40 -11.38
N SER A 32 -17.64 13.41 -12.71
CA SER A 32 -17.17 12.25 -13.49
C SER A 32 -15.67 12.00 -13.33
N ALA A 33 -14.83 13.01 -13.27
CA ALA A 33 -13.39 12.84 -13.11
C ALA A 33 -13.06 12.30 -11.72
N ASN A 34 -13.60 12.92 -10.67
CA ASN A 34 -13.41 12.46 -9.30
C ASN A 34 -13.89 11.02 -9.13
N LEU A 35 -15.04 10.69 -9.70
CA LEU A 35 -15.60 9.35 -9.54
C LEU A 35 -14.67 8.28 -10.11
N ILE A 36 -14.07 8.52 -11.27
CA ILE A 36 -13.11 7.60 -11.88
C ILE A 36 -11.88 7.44 -10.98
N LEU A 37 -11.33 8.55 -10.51
CA LEU A 37 -10.12 8.52 -9.67
C LEU A 37 -10.38 7.92 -8.30
N ILE A 38 -11.54 8.20 -7.71
CA ILE A 38 -11.96 7.61 -6.44
C ILE A 38 -12.01 6.08 -6.56
N ARG A 39 -12.60 5.57 -7.63
CA ARG A 39 -12.68 4.11 -7.86
C ARG A 39 -11.30 3.48 -7.97
N GLN A 40 -10.39 4.11 -8.69
CA GLN A 40 -9.02 3.63 -8.83
C GLN A 40 -8.29 3.62 -7.49
N LEU A 41 -8.44 4.67 -6.71
CA LEU A 41 -7.77 4.75 -5.41
C LEU A 41 -8.36 3.73 -4.42
N ILE A 42 -9.67 3.58 -4.36
CA ILE A 42 -10.28 2.59 -3.48
C ILE A 42 -9.76 1.19 -3.84
N ARG A 43 -9.72 0.86 -5.13
CA ARG A 43 -9.19 -0.42 -5.60
C ARG A 43 -7.74 -0.62 -5.14
N SER A 44 -6.88 0.35 -5.39
CA SER A 44 -5.46 0.20 -5.07
C SER A 44 -5.21 0.21 -3.57
N VAL A 45 -5.83 1.12 -2.82
CA VAL A 45 -5.58 1.22 -1.38
C VAL A 45 -6.10 0.02 -0.60
N THR A 46 -7.21 -0.58 -1.04
CA THR A 46 -7.71 -1.81 -0.40
C THR A 46 -6.87 -3.03 -0.79
N SER A 47 -6.29 -3.02 -1.99
CA SER A 47 -5.42 -4.09 -2.46
C SER A 47 -4.09 -4.16 -1.69
N ILE A 48 -3.61 -3.05 -1.14
CA ILE A 48 -2.38 -3.06 -0.34
C ILE A 48 -2.54 -4.04 0.83
N GLY A 49 -3.51 -3.79 1.69
CA GLY A 49 -3.75 -4.61 2.87
C GLY A 49 -4.16 -6.03 2.52
N ALA A 50 -5.00 -6.21 1.50
CA ALA A 50 -5.44 -7.53 1.07
C ALA A 50 -4.26 -8.41 0.67
N ASN A 51 -3.30 -7.86 -0.07
CA ASN A 51 -2.12 -8.62 -0.49
C ASN A 51 -1.14 -8.86 0.66
N ILE A 52 -1.05 -7.93 1.62
CA ILE A 52 -0.26 -8.17 2.83
C ILE A 52 -0.85 -9.35 3.61
N GLU A 53 -2.17 -9.40 3.77
CA GLU A 53 -2.82 -10.51 4.45
C GLU A 53 -2.59 -11.84 3.74
N GLU A 54 -2.65 -11.84 2.40
CA GLU A 54 -2.32 -13.02 1.61
C GLU A 54 -0.87 -13.46 1.84
N ALA A 55 0.06 -12.50 1.88
CA ALA A 55 1.47 -12.80 2.14
C ALA A 55 1.65 -13.45 3.50
N LEU A 56 1.01 -12.91 4.53
CA LEU A 56 1.14 -13.43 5.90
C LEU A 56 0.56 -14.84 6.03
N GLY A 57 -0.44 -15.18 5.22
CA GLY A 57 -1.03 -16.51 5.19
C GLY A 57 -0.39 -17.48 4.22
N SER A 58 0.66 -17.07 3.52
CA SER A 58 1.27 -17.89 2.47
C SER A 58 2.06 -19.08 3.06
N ASN A 59 2.16 -20.14 2.27
CA ASN A 59 2.83 -21.37 2.66
C ASN A 59 4.29 -21.47 2.22
N SER A 60 4.76 -20.51 1.42
CA SER A 60 6.12 -20.51 0.91
C SER A 60 6.68 -19.09 0.87
N LYS A 61 8.01 -19.00 0.89
CA LYS A 61 8.70 -17.74 0.76
C LYS A 61 8.44 -17.08 -0.59
N LYS A 62 8.36 -17.90 -1.64
CA LYS A 62 8.05 -17.43 -2.99
C LYS A 62 6.69 -16.75 -3.05
N GLU A 63 5.68 -17.38 -2.48
CA GLU A 63 4.33 -16.82 -2.42
C GLU A 63 4.30 -15.54 -1.58
N PHE A 64 5.02 -15.54 -0.46
CA PHE A 64 5.14 -14.37 0.41
C PHE A 64 5.71 -13.17 -0.36
N ILE A 65 6.84 -13.37 -1.05
CA ILE A 65 7.47 -12.30 -1.84
C ILE A 65 6.56 -11.82 -2.95
N HIS A 66 5.89 -12.75 -3.63
CA HIS A 66 4.96 -12.42 -4.70
C HIS A 66 3.85 -11.49 -4.21
N SER A 67 3.18 -11.85 -3.12
CA SER A 67 2.08 -11.05 -2.57
C SER A 67 2.55 -9.71 -2.01
N MET A 68 3.70 -9.68 -1.33
CA MET A 68 4.26 -8.42 -0.83
C MET A 68 4.67 -7.49 -1.97
N ASN A 69 5.15 -8.05 -3.09
CA ASN A 69 5.51 -7.26 -4.24
C ASN A 69 4.28 -6.65 -4.91
N ILE A 70 3.16 -7.38 -4.95
CA ILE A 70 1.90 -6.82 -5.42
C ILE A 70 1.46 -5.68 -4.50
N ALA A 71 1.52 -5.88 -3.18
CA ALA A 71 1.18 -4.83 -2.21
C ALA A 71 2.02 -3.57 -2.45
N LYS A 72 3.32 -3.73 -2.70
CA LYS A 72 4.21 -2.60 -2.99
C LYS A 72 3.76 -1.84 -4.23
N LYS A 73 3.43 -2.55 -5.30
CA LYS A 73 2.94 -1.92 -6.54
C LYS A 73 1.65 -1.15 -6.30
N GLU A 74 0.73 -1.73 -5.54
CA GLU A 74 -0.54 -1.08 -5.23
C GLU A 74 -0.35 0.16 -4.34
N ALA A 75 0.63 0.13 -3.44
CA ALA A 75 0.96 1.29 -2.62
C ALA A 75 1.51 2.44 -3.48
N ARG A 76 2.38 2.14 -4.44
CA ARG A 76 2.89 3.14 -5.37
C ARG A 76 1.78 3.71 -6.25
N GLU A 77 0.88 2.86 -6.71
CA GLU A 77 -0.28 3.30 -7.49
C GLU A 77 -1.20 4.19 -6.66
N SER A 78 -1.44 3.83 -5.40
CA SER A 78 -2.25 4.66 -4.49
C SER A 78 -1.64 6.05 -4.30
N LEU A 79 -0.32 6.12 -4.16
CA LEU A 79 0.38 7.40 -4.05
C LEU A 79 0.12 8.28 -5.28
N TYR A 80 0.14 7.69 -6.46
CA TYR A 80 -0.15 8.40 -7.71
C TYR A 80 -1.58 8.98 -7.72
N TRP A 81 -2.58 8.16 -7.41
CA TRP A 81 -3.97 8.61 -7.38
C TRP A 81 -4.21 9.69 -6.32
N LEU A 82 -3.55 9.56 -5.15
CA LEU A 82 -3.64 10.59 -4.10
C LEU A 82 -3.10 11.93 -4.58
N ARG A 83 -1.99 11.92 -5.31
CA ARG A 83 -1.41 13.16 -5.85
C ARG A 83 -2.36 13.82 -6.85
N LEU A 84 -2.95 13.04 -7.74
CA LEU A 84 -3.91 13.57 -8.71
C LEU A 84 -5.14 14.17 -8.01
N LEU A 85 -5.70 13.46 -7.05
CA LEU A 85 -6.88 13.94 -6.32
C LEU A 85 -6.56 15.19 -5.50
N ARG A 86 -5.38 15.25 -4.89
CA ARG A 86 -4.93 16.46 -4.19
C ARG A 86 -4.94 17.67 -5.12
N ASP A 87 -4.36 17.50 -6.30
CA ASP A 87 -4.17 18.62 -7.22
C ASP A 87 -5.48 19.03 -7.92
N LEU A 88 -6.44 18.12 -8.01
CA LEU A 88 -7.75 18.39 -8.61
C LEU A 88 -8.81 18.86 -7.62
N ASN A 89 -8.57 18.72 -6.31
CA ASN A 89 -9.57 19.03 -5.28
C ASN A 89 -9.03 20.07 -4.29
N PHE A 90 -8.98 21.30 -4.71
CA PHE A 90 -8.39 22.40 -3.94
C PHE A 90 -8.95 22.52 -2.52
N SER A 91 -10.26 22.38 -2.37
CA SER A 91 -10.92 22.52 -1.07
C SER A 91 -10.49 21.45 -0.05
N ASN A 92 -10.02 20.30 -0.50
CA ASN A 92 -9.60 19.19 0.35
C ASN A 92 -8.11 18.91 0.26
N LYS A 93 -7.35 19.83 -0.34
CA LYS A 93 -5.92 19.65 -0.61
C LYS A 93 -5.14 19.25 0.64
N GLU A 94 -5.37 19.94 1.75
CA GLU A 94 -4.65 19.69 2.99
C GLU A 94 -4.86 18.28 3.52
N LYS A 95 -6.07 17.76 3.37
CA LYS A 95 -6.38 16.39 3.82
C LYS A 95 -5.58 15.35 3.03
N PHE A 96 -5.44 15.55 1.73
CA PHE A 96 -4.61 14.68 0.90
C PHE A 96 -3.13 14.82 1.24
N GLU A 97 -2.67 16.04 1.52
CA GLU A 97 -1.27 16.27 1.90
C GLU A 97 -0.90 15.57 3.21
N GLU A 98 -1.85 15.39 4.12
CA GLU A 98 -1.62 14.63 5.35
C GLU A 98 -1.46 13.13 5.08
N LEU A 99 -2.11 12.62 4.03
CA LEU A 99 -2.03 11.19 3.68
C LEU A 99 -0.78 10.83 2.89
N LEU A 100 -0.20 11.76 2.17
CA LEU A 100 0.96 11.47 1.29
C LEU A 100 2.16 10.91 2.03
N PRO A 101 2.59 11.48 3.17
CA PRO A 101 3.72 10.90 3.92
C PRO A 101 3.45 9.47 4.39
N GLU A 102 2.22 9.15 4.76
CA GLU A 102 1.85 7.80 5.17
C GLU A 102 1.92 6.83 4.00
N ALA A 103 1.45 7.24 2.83
CA ALA A 103 1.57 6.43 1.62
C ALA A 103 3.03 6.17 1.28
N GLU A 104 3.87 7.20 1.35
CA GLU A 104 5.31 7.07 1.09
C GLU A 104 5.96 6.12 2.08
N GLU A 105 5.60 6.19 3.35
CA GLU A 105 6.12 5.30 4.38
C GLU A 105 5.75 3.85 4.11
N ILE A 106 4.50 3.60 3.73
CA ILE A 106 4.06 2.24 3.38
C ILE A 106 4.87 1.70 2.20
N VAL A 107 5.10 2.52 1.17
CA VAL A 107 5.93 2.13 0.01
C VAL A 107 7.33 1.75 0.47
N LYS A 108 7.94 2.57 1.34
CA LYS A 108 9.29 2.30 1.85
C LYS A 108 9.36 1.00 2.63
N ILE A 109 8.40 0.77 3.52
CA ILE A 109 8.36 -0.44 4.33
C ILE A 109 8.22 -1.68 3.44
N LEU A 110 7.28 -1.65 2.49
CA LEU A 110 7.05 -2.78 1.59
C LEU A 110 8.25 -3.02 0.68
N THR A 111 8.89 -1.96 0.20
CA THR A 111 10.10 -2.06 -0.61
C THR A 111 11.19 -2.78 0.17
N LYS A 112 11.37 -2.42 1.44
CA LYS A 112 12.37 -3.05 2.31
C LYS A 112 12.04 -4.52 2.56
N ILE A 113 10.77 -4.85 2.82
CA ILE A 113 10.34 -6.23 3.05
C ILE A 113 10.65 -7.10 1.83
N VAL A 114 10.26 -6.63 0.64
CA VAL A 114 10.49 -7.36 -0.61
C VAL A 114 11.99 -7.55 -0.87
N LYS A 115 12.78 -6.49 -0.69
CA LYS A 115 14.22 -6.53 -0.92
C LYS A 115 14.92 -7.49 0.05
N THR A 116 14.60 -7.40 1.33
CA THR A 116 15.19 -8.27 2.35
C THR A 116 14.85 -9.73 2.12
N SER A 117 13.58 -10.01 1.82
CA SER A 117 13.14 -11.39 1.55
C SER A 117 13.76 -11.94 0.28
N GLY A 118 13.86 -11.12 -0.77
CA GLY A 118 14.50 -11.52 -2.02
C GLY A 118 16.00 -11.77 -1.87
N ASN A 119 16.69 -10.91 -1.12
CA ASN A 119 18.12 -11.09 -0.84
C ASN A 119 18.38 -12.38 -0.07
N ASN A 120 17.56 -12.69 0.95
CA ASN A 120 17.68 -13.92 1.70
C ASN A 120 17.48 -15.15 0.80
N GLN A 121 16.52 -15.09 -0.11
CA GLN A 121 16.28 -16.14 -1.09
C GLN A 121 17.46 -16.29 -2.04
N GLY A 122 18.01 -15.16 -2.51
CA GLY A 122 19.19 -15.15 -3.37
C GLY A 122 20.41 -15.73 -2.69
N LEU A 123 20.64 -15.38 -1.44
CA LEU A 123 21.75 -15.92 -0.65
C LEU A 123 21.67 -17.44 -0.52
N ARG A 124 20.46 -17.98 -0.26
CA ARG A 124 20.26 -19.42 -0.20
C ARG A 124 20.58 -20.10 -1.52
N THR A 125 20.15 -19.51 -2.63
CA THR A 125 20.43 -20.04 -3.97
C THR A 125 21.92 -20.03 -4.26
N ASN A 126 22.63 -18.96 -3.87
CA ASN A 126 24.06 -18.83 -4.12
C ASN A 126 24.91 -19.78 -3.28
N ASN A 127 24.40 -20.26 -2.18
CA ASN A 127 25.10 -21.18 -1.29
C ASN A 127 24.93 -22.66 -1.69
N LEU A 128 24.13 -22.92 -2.71
CA LEU A 128 23.99 -24.26 -3.26
C LEU A 128 25.09 -24.54 -4.27
#